data_4f09105b9ba1f4aff26419419c8df8a6
#
_entry.id   4f09105b9ba1f4aff26419419c8df8a6
#
_cell.length_a   1.000
_cell.length_b   1.000
_cell.length_c   1.000
_cell.angle_alpha   90.00
_cell.angle_beta   90.00
_cell.angle_gamma   90.00
#
_symmetry.space_group_name_H-M   'P 1'
#
loop_
_entity.id
_entity.type
_entity.pdbx_description
1 polymer ?
#
loop_
_entity_poly.entity_id
_entity_poly.type
_entity_poly.pdbx_seq_one_letter_code
_entity_poly.pdbx_strand_id
1 'polypeptide(L)'
;DFKDILTQIDKHPNRQYFIYKSIIINNLYGVDIMEEAVEICKLRLFLKLVAQVETVGKIEPLPDIDFNIRSGNSLVGYVNENDVKKGVAKDLFAGKEAIQFMEEIKEKAKDVQAYYDVFLIAQMEQDESTADFKTELGVKLEGLNKILNQYHAGEYGINVEDKIEFENWLTTHQPFHWFVEFYSILA
;
A
#
# COMPACT_ATOMS: atom_id res chain seq x y z
N ASP A 1 12.91 -13.95 13.63
CA ASP A 1 12.94 -13.97 15.10
C ASP A 1 13.57 -12.67 15.61
N PHE A 2 13.13 -12.20 16.80
CA PHE A 2 13.66 -10.97 17.43
C PHE A 2 15.19 -11.04 17.64
N LYS A 3 15.74 -12.21 17.91
CA LYS A 3 17.18 -12.41 18.02
C LYS A 3 17.93 -12.19 16.72
N ASP A 4 17.33 -12.52 15.60
CA ASP A 4 17.92 -12.30 14.27
C ASP A 4 18.01 -10.82 13.98
N ILE A 5 16.97 -10.07 14.31
CA ILE A 5 16.94 -8.61 14.17
C ILE A 5 18.03 -7.95 15.03
N LEU A 6 18.15 -8.36 16.29
CA LEU A 6 19.21 -7.86 17.17
C LEU A 6 20.61 -8.16 16.62
N THR A 7 20.80 -9.35 16.06
CA THR A 7 22.08 -9.73 15.45
C THR A 7 22.41 -8.88 14.21
N GLN A 8 21.40 -8.54 13.40
CA GLN A 8 21.54 -7.66 12.23
C GLN A 8 21.89 -6.23 12.69
N ILE A 9 21.19 -5.71 13.70
CA ILE A 9 21.50 -4.40 14.29
C ILE A 9 22.95 -4.33 14.78
N ASP A 10 23.42 -5.36 15.49
CA ASP A 10 24.77 -5.38 16.05
C ASP A 10 25.87 -5.43 14.99
N LYS A 11 25.59 -6.03 13.84
CA LYS A 11 26.53 -6.13 12.72
C LYS A 11 26.50 -4.91 11.80
N HIS A 12 25.42 -4.10 11.87
CA HIS A 12 25.23 -2.99 10.93
C HIS A 12 26.16 -1.81 11.23
N PRO A 13 26.85 -1.24 10.22
CA PRO A 13 27.79 -0.13 10.43
C PRO A 13 27.13 1.16 10.93
N ASN A 14 25.87 1.39 10.58
CA ASN A 14 25.04 2.50 11.02
C ASN A 14 23.83 1.97 11.80
N ARG A 15 24.02 1.56 13.05
CA ARG A 15 22.98 0.89 13.86
C ARG A 15 21.69 1.68 13.99
N GLN A 16 21.79 2.97 14.29
CA GLN A 16 20.62 3.84 14.44
C GLN A 16 19.84 3.97 13.13
N TYR A 17 20.55 4.14 12.01
CA TYR A 17 19.94 4.17 10.69
C TYR A 17 19.15 2.88 10.41
N PHE A 18 19.73 1.71 10.66
CA PHE A 18 19.07 0.41 10.45
C PHE A 18 17.81 0.25 11.30
N ILE A 19 17.85 0.65 12.57
CA ILE A 19 16.68 0.61 13.47
C ILE A 19 15.57 1.51 12.94
N TYR A 20 15.87 2.76 12.60
CA TYR A 20 14.87 3.69 12.06
C TYR A 20 14.33 3.23 10.71
N LYS A 21 15.19 2.71 9.81
CA LYS A 21 14.80 2.13 8.53
C LYS A 21 13.78 0.99 8.75
N SER A 22 14.11 0.04 9.63
CA SER A 22 13.23 -1.07 9.97
C SER A 22 11.88 -0.61 10.54
N ILE A 23 11.87 0.39 11.42
CA ILE A 23 10.63 0.94 11.98
C ILE A 23 9.79 1.60 10.88
N ILE A 24 10.39 2.41 10.03
CA ILE A 24 9.68 3.13 8.96
C ILE A 24 9.06 2.15 7.98
N ILE A 25 9.83 1.15 7.53
CA ILE A 25 9.35 0.19 6.53
C ILE A 25 8.25 -0.73 7.10
N ASN A 26 8.43 -1.23 8.33
CA ASN A 26 7.56 -2.29 8.84
C ASN A 26 6.43 -1.79 9.74
N ASN A 27 6.48 -0.55 10.27
CA ASN A 27 5.56 -0.11 11.30
C ASN A 27 4.90 1.24 11.02
N LEU A 28 5.39 2.05 10.08
CA LEU A 28 4.80 3.35 9.80
C LEU A 28 3.98 3.30 8.51
N TYR A 29 2.70 3.52 8.66
CA TYR A 29 1.74 3.61 7.57
C TYR A 29 0.91 4.88 7.73
N GLY A 30 0.64 5.54 6.63
CA GLY A 30 -0.11 6.79 6.67
C GLY A 30 -0.80 7.08 5.34
N VAL A 31 -1.92 7.75 5.43
CA VAL A 31 -2.68 8.24 4.29
C VAL A 31 -3.09 9.69 4.54
N ASP A 32 -2.95 10.50 3.51
CA ASP A 32 -3.44 11.88 3.48
C ASP A 32 -4.13 12.14 2.14
N ILE A 33 -5.15 12.99 2.12
CA ILE A 33 -5.84 13.35 0.89
C ILE A 33 -4.98 14.29 0.00
N MET A 34 -4.04 15.00 0.60
CA MET A 34 -3.15 15.92 -0.09
C MET A 34 -1.85 15.23 -0.51
N GLU A 35 -1.61 15.12 -1.80
CA GLU A 35 -0.37 14.55 -2.34
C GLU A 35 0.88 15.28 -1.84
N GLU A 36 0.82 16.61 -1.74
CA GLU A 36 1.94 17.42 -1.24
C GLU A 36 2.25 17.10 0.23
N ALA A 37 1.24 16.82 1.06
CA ALA A 37 1.44 16.42 2.44
C ALA A 37 2.13 15.05 2.53
N VAL A 38 1.76 14.11 1.65
CA VAL A 38 2.39 12.80 1.52
C VAL A 38 3.87 12.95 1.16
N GLU A 39 4.20 13.75 0.14
CA GLU A 39 5.59 13.98 -0.28
C GLU A 39 6.43 14.69 0.81
N ILE A 40 5.85 15.66 1.51
CA ILE A 40 6.50 16.32 2.66
C ILE A 40 6.75 15.29 3.79
N CYS A 41 5.78 14.41 4.05
CA CYS A 41 5.93 13.34 5.05
C CYS A 41 7.10 12.41 4.69
N LYS A 42 7.14 11.90 3.46
CA LYS A 42 8.23 11.05 2.95
C LYS A 42 9.59 11.76 3.08
N LEU A 43 9.68 13.01 2.65
CA LEU A 43 10.91 13.81 2.78
C LEU A 43 11.36 13.93 4.23
N ARG A 44 10.47 14.20 5.18
CA ARG A 44 10.80 14.30 6.60
C ARG A 44 11.30 12.97 7.17
N LEU A 45 10.71 11.85 6.77
CA LEU A 45 11.17 10.52 7.16
C LEU A 45 12.57 10.24 6.61
N PHE A 46 12.84 10.57 5.35
CA PHE A 46 14.16 10.42 4.74
C PHE A 46 15.22 11.30 5.44
N LEU A 47 14.91 12.55 5.73
CA LEU A 47 15.82 13.43 6.49
C LEU A 47 16.10 12.87 7.88
N LYS A 48 15.09 12.26 8.52
CA LYS A 48 15.27 11.60 9.81
C LYS A 48 16.21 10.40 9.72
N LEU A 49 16.13 9.61 8.64
CA LEU A 49 17.03 8.49 8.39
C LEU A 49 18.47 8.97 8.15
N VAL A 50 18.64 9.94 7.25
CA VAL A 50 19.97 10.48 6.91
C VAL A 50 20.66 11.06 8.14
N ALA A 51 19.91 11.70 9.04
CA ALA A 51 20.44 12.24 10.28
C ALA A 51 20.99 11.17 11.26
N GLN A 52 20.71 9.87 11.02
CA GLN A 52 21.22 8.75 11.83
C GLN A 52 22.49 8.12 11.23
N VAL A 53 22.98 8.63 10.10
CA VAL A 53 24.19 8.09 9.47
C VAL A 53 25.43 8.59 10.22
N GLU A 54 26.14 7.69 10.87
CA GLU A 54 27.38 7.98 11.60
C GLU A 54 28.62 7.81 10.71
N THR A 55 28.57 6.83 9.79
CA THR A 55 29.69 6.47 8.93
C THR A 55 29.35 6.74 7.46
N VAL A 56 29.80 7.89 6.95
CA VAL A 56 29.50 8.35 5.58
C VAL A 56 29.95 7.38 4.48
N GLY A 57 31.06 6.68 4.69
CA GLY A 57 31.59 5.70 3.71
C GLY A 57 30.77 4.42 3.57
N LYS A 58 29.68 4.26 4.33
CA LYS A 58 28.81 3.07 4.31
C LYS A 58 27.34 3.50 4.32
N ILE A 59 27.00 4.43 3.42
CA ILE A 59 25.63 4.90 3.23
C ILE A 59 24.91 3.86 2.37
N GLU A 60 23.74 3.42 2.85
CA GLU A 60 22.81 2.62 2.10
C GLU A 60 21.83 3.50 1.30
N PRO A 61 21.26 2.99 0.19
CA PRO A 61 20.14 3.64 -0.46
C PRO A 61 19.00 3.89 0.51
N LEU A 62 18.30 5.02 0.34
CA LEU A 62 17.08 5.29 1.08
C LEU A 62 16.02 4.22 0.73
N PRO A 63 15.24 3.76 1.71
CA PRO A 63 14.17 2.80 1.44
C PRO A 63 13.08 3.45 0.61
N ASP A 64 12.38 2.64 -0.16
CA ASP A 64 11.15 3.06 -0.81
C ASP A 64 9.98 2.92 0.18
N ILE A 65 9.25 4.00 0.39
CA ILE A 65 8.11 4.06 1.32
C ILE A 65 6.80 4.47 0.63
N ASP A 66 6.76 4.32 -0.71
CA ASP A 66 5.58 4.69 -1.50
C ASP A 66 4.35 3.85 -1.18
N PHE A 67 4.54 2.62 -0.72
CA PHE A 67 3.43 1.77 -0.25
C PHE A 67 3.10 1.94 1.23
N ASN A 68 3.93 2.67 1.97
CA ASN A 68 3.71 2.96 3.38
C ASN A 68 2.98 4.29 3.59
N ILE A 69 3.35 5.32 2.81
CA ILE A 69 2.79 6.67 2.92
C ILE A 69 2.12 7.00 1.60
N ARG A 70 0.79 7.04 1.61
CA ARG A 70 -0.06 7.07 0.42
C ARG A 70 -0.97 8.30 0.38
N SER A 71 -1.34 8.70 -0.83
CA SER A 71 -2.40 9.70 -1.02
C SER A 71 -3.75 9.03 -1.24
N GLY A 72 -4.81 9.66 -0.73
CA GLY A 72 -6.18 9.22 -0.92
C GLY A 72 -7.11 9.68 0.19
N ASN A 73 -8.40 9.61 -0.07
CA ASN A 73 -9.42 9.97 0.90
C ASN A 73 -9.73 8.77 1.82
N SER A 74 -9.22 8.83 3.04
CA SER A 74 -9.37 7.78 4.04
C SER A 74 -10.81 7.51 4.48
N LEU A 75 -11.76 8.37 4.12
CA LEU A 75 -13.19 8.24 4.41
C LEU A 75 -14.00 7.66 3.25
N VAL A 76 -13.41 7.56 2.06
CA VAL A 76 -14.05 7.04 0.85
C VAL A 76 -13.31 5.79 0.41
N GLY A 77 -14.00 4.64 0.41
CA GLY A 77 -13.42 3.36 0.05
C GLY A 77 -13.80 2.25 1.03
N TYR A 78 -13.37 1.05 0.72
CA TYR A 78 -13.63 -0.12 1.55
C TYR A 78 -12.58 -0.29 2.64
N VAL A 79 -13.03 -0.35 3.90
CA VAL A 79 -12.15 -0.50 5.06
C VAL A 79 -11.76 -1.97 5.27
N ASN A 80 -12.71 -2.88 5.08
CA ASN A 80 -12.52 -4.31 5.33
C ASN A 80 -13.33 -5.16 4.34
N GLU A 81 -13.09 -6.46 4.37
CA GLU A 81 -13.76 -7.43 3.50
C GLU A 81 -15.29 -7.39 3.59
N ASN A 82 -15.85 -7.16 4.78
CA ASN A 82 -17.30 -7.10 4.94
C ASN A 82 -17.91 -5.88 4.26
N ASP A 83 -17.18 -4.78 4.17
CA ASP A 83 -17.65 -3.59 3.47
C ASP A 83 -17.64 -3.81 1.97
N VAL A 84 -16.61 -4.48 1.42
CA VAL A 84 -16.60 -4.93 0.02
C VAL A 84 -17.79 -5.84 -0.27
N LYS A 85 -18.07 -6.82 0.60
CA LYS A 85 -19.22 -7.74 0.45
C LYS A 85 -20.55 -6.98 0.40
N LYS A 86 -20.72 -5.98 1.27
CA LYS A 86 -21.96 -5.17 1.28
C LYS A 86 -22.09 -4.33 0.01
N GLY A 87 -20.99 -3.73 -0.47
CA GLY A 87 -20.97 -2.97 -1.71
C GLY A 87 -21.36 -3.84 -2.90
N VAL A 88 -20.66 -4.95 -3.07
CA VAL A 88 -20.93 -5.91 -4.16
C VAL A 88 -22.34 -6.50 -4.10
N ALA A 89 -22.87 -6.80 -2.91
CA ALA A 89 -24.20 -7.37 -2.74
C ALA A 89 -25.34 -6.40 -3.11
N LYS A 90 -25.09 -5.11 -3.15
CA LYS A 90 -26.10 -4.12 -3.58
C LYS A 90 -26.27 -4.09 -5.11
N ASP A 91 -25.17 -4.26 -5.86
CA ASP A 91 -25.19 -4.20 -7.33
C ASP A 91 -25.50 -5.54 -7.98
N LEU A 92 -25.02 -6.63 -7.40
CA LEU A 92 -25.29 -7.98 -7.88
C LEU A 92 -26.47 -8.53 -7.08
N PHE A 93 -27.61 -8.73 -7.74
CA PHE A 93 -28.74 -9.50 -7.18
C PHE A 93 -28.21 -10.79 -6.56
N ALA A 94 -28.05 -10.77 -5.24
CA ALA A 94 -27.50 -11.76 -4.33
C ALA A 94 -27.46 -13.20 -4.89
N GLY A 95 -26.35 -13.56 -5.53
CA GLY A 95 -26.21 -14.85 -6.16
C GLY A 95 -24.78 -15.38 -6.15
N LYS A 96 -24.58 -16.49 -6.85
CA LYS A 96 -23.28 -17.15 -7.00
C LYS A 96 -22.18 -16.22 -7.55
N GLU A 97 -22.55 -15.25 -8.39
CA GLU A 97 -21.63 -14.29 -9.00
C GLU A 97 -20.96 -13.37 -7.98
N ALA A 98 -21.70 -12.90 -6.96
CA ALA A 98 -21.15 -12.09 -5.89
C ALA A 98 -20.13 -12.87 -5.03
N ILE A 99 -20.40 -14.16 -4.79
CA ILE A 99 -19.50 -15.03 -4.05
C ILE A 99 -18.22 -15.26 -4.85
N GLN A 100 -18.33 -15.58 -6.13
CA GLN A 100 -17.18 -15.81 -7.01
C GLN A 100 -16.33 -14.55 -7.16
N PHE A 101 -16.96 -13.39 -7.29
CA PHE A 101 -16.28 -12.11 -7.33
C PHE A 101 -15.48 -11.83 -6.04
N MET A 102 -16.08 -12.10 -4.88
CA MET A 102 -15.39 -11.94 -3.60
C MET A 102 -14.20 -12.89 -3.44
N GLU A 103 -14.31 -14.11 -3.95
CA GLU A 103 -13.18 -15.05 -3.96
C GLU A 103 -12.03 -14.53 -4.85
N GLU A 104 -12.37 -13.99 -6.04
CA GLU A 104 -11.40 -13.38 -6.94
C GLU A 104 -10.69 -12.17 -6.30
N ILE A 105 -11.42 -11.27 -5.64
CA ILE A 105 -10.85 -10.14 -4.91
C ILE A 105 -9.88 -10.61 -3.82
N LYS A 106 -10.26 -11.64 -3.07
CA LYS A 106 -9.41 -12.21 -2.03
C LYS A 106 -8.13 -12.83 -2.57
N GLU A 107 -8.21 -13.57 -3.66
CA GLU A 107 -7.03 -14.14 -4.29
C GLU A 107 -6.08 -13.05 -4.76
N LYS A 108 -6.59 -12.03 -5.45
CA LYS A 108 -5.80 -10.88 -5.88
C LYS A 108 -5.18 -10.12 -4.71
N ALA A 109 -5.92 -9.93 -3.60
CA ALA A 109 -5.41 -9.28 -2.41
C ALA A 109 -4.27 -10.08 -1.74
N LYS A 110 -4.38 -11.42 -1.72
CA LYS A 110 -3.29 -12.30 -1.25
C LYS A 110 -2.06 -12.23 -2.14
N ASP A 111 -2.26 -12.15 -3.46
CA ASP A 111 -1.16 -11.97 -4.41
C ASP A 111 -0.43 -10.65 -4.17
N VAL A 112 -1.19 -9.55 -4.02
CA VAL A 112 -0.63 -8.24 -3.65
C VAL A 112 0.19 -8.34 -2.38
N GLN A 113 -0.33 -9.02 -1.34
CA GLN A 113 0.38 -9.23 -0.08
C GLN A 113 1.69 -10.00 -0.28
N ALA A 114 1.65 -11.10 -1.03
CA ALA A 114 2.85 -11.90 -1.27
C ALA A 114 3.95 -11.09 -1.98
N TYR A 115 3.57 -10.26 -2.97
CA TYR A 115 4.52 -9.35 -3.64
C TYR A 115 5.03 -8.25 -2.72
N TYR A 116 4.18 -7.73 -1.84
CA TYR A 116 4.58 -6.74 -0.84
C TYR A 116 5.61 -7.32 0.12
N ASP A 117 5.40 -8.53 0.63
CA ASP A 117 6.35 -9.20 1.52
C ASP A 117 7.71 -9.42 0.85
N VAL A 118 7.72 -9.86 -0.41
CA VAL A 118 8.95 -10.01 -1.19
C VAL A 118 9.65 -8.66 -1.40
N PHE A 119 8.89 -7.62 -1.72
CA PHE A 119 9.42 -6.26 -1.89
C PHE A 119 10.05 -5.74 -0.58
N LEU A 120 9.41 -5.96 0.58
CA LEU A 120 9.98 -5.56 1.88
C LEU A 120 11.31 -6.28 2.17
N ILE A 121 11.36 -7.58 1.91
CA ILE A 121 12.58 -8.38 2.11
C ILE A 121 13.68 -7.87 1.19
N ALA A 122 13.40 -7.69 -0.11
CA ALA A 122 14.36 -7.18 -1.09
C ALA A 122 14.93 -5.80 -0.70
N GLN A 123 14.09 -4.91 -0.15
CA GLN A 123 14.55 -3.61 0.35
C GLN A 123 15.51 -3.72 1.56
N MET A 124 15.21 -4.66 2.47
CA MET A 124 16.06 -4.85 3.65
C MET A 124 17.39 -5.49 3.29
N GLU A 125 17.40 -6.37 2.29
CA GLU A 125 18.60 -7.06 1.79
C GLU A 125 19.37 -6.27 0.72
N GLN A 126 18.83 -5.11 0.28
CA GLN A 126 19.39 -4.26 -0.79
C GLN A 126 19.52 -5.02 -2.13
N ASP A 127 18.53 -5.84 -2.45
CA ASP A 127 18.48 -6.63 -3.67
C ASP A 127 18.29 -5.71 -4.91
N GLU A 128 19.04 -5.96 -5.98
CA GLU A 128 18.96 -5.22 -7.25
C GLU A 128 17.57 -5.34 -7.91
N SER A 129 16.83 -6.41 -7.63
CA SER A 129 15.48 -6.65 -8.16
C SER A 129 14.37 -5.86 -7.45
N THR A 130 14.68 -5.06 -6.42
CA THR A 130 13.70 -4.27 -5.66
C THR A 130 12.83 -3.37 -6.57
N ALA A 131 13.41 -2.77 -7.61
CA ALA A 131 12.69 -1.92 -8.56
C ALA A 131 11.65 -2.70 -9.40
N ASP A 132 11.99 -3.93 -9.77
CA ASP A 132 11.09 -4.81 -10.54
C ASP A 132 9.91 -5.23 -9.66
N PHE A 133 10.17 -5.64 -8.41
CA PHE A 133 9.12 -5.98 -7.44
C PHE A 133 8.21 -4.80 -7.14
N LYS A 134 8.77 -3.58 -7.02
CA LYS A 134 7.97 -2.35 -6.86
C LYS A 134 7.00 -2.15 -8.03
N THR A 135 7.51 -2.28 -9.25
CA THR A 135 6.72 -2.07 -10.46
C THR A 135 5.58 -3.09 -10.54
N GLU A 136 5.88 -4.35 -10.30
CA GLU A 136 4.89 -5.43 -10.37
C GLU A 136 3.82 -5.30 -9.27
N LEU A 137 4.23 -4.96 -8.06
CA LEU A 137 3.33 -4.67 -6.94
C LEU A 137 2.40 -3.49 -7.28
N GLY A 138 2.95 -2.41 -7.86
CA GLY A 138 2.17 -1.25 -8.29
C GLY A 138 1.08 -1.62 -9.29
N VAL A 139 1.42 -2.41 -10.32
CA VAL A 139 0.46 -2.87 -11.34
C VAL A 139 -0.65 -3.73 -10.72
N LYS A 140 -0.31 -4.63 -9.80
CA LYS A 140 -1.30 -5.49 -9.11
C LYS A 140 -2.25 -4.67 -8.24
N LEU A 141 -1.71 -3.73 -7.47
CA LEU A 141 -2.50 -2.80 -6.63
C LEU A 141 -3.43 -1.94 -7.47
N GLU A 142 -2.93 -1.33 -8.53
CA GLU A 142 -3.74 -0.50 -9.44
C GLU A 142 -4.87 -1.31 -10.08
N GLY A 143 -4.58 -2.53 -10.53
CA GLY A 143 -5.59 -3.42 -11.10
C GLY A 143 -6.71 -3.75 -10.11
N LEU A 144 -6.37 -4.02 -8.85
CA LEU A 144 -7.34 -4.32 -7.81
C LEU A 144 -8.14 -3.07 -7.39
N ASN A 145 -7.48 -1.93 -7.22
CA ASN A 145 -8.13 -0.65 -6.93
C ASN A 145 -9.11 -0.25 -8.04
N LYS A 146 -8.74 -0.45 -9.30
CA LYS A 146 -9.63 -0.15 -10.42
C LYS A 146 -10.95 -0.94 -10.33
N ILE A 147 -10.88 -2.21 -10.01
CA ILE A 147 -12.06 -3.06 -9.83
C ILE A 147 -12.92 -2.55 -8.66
N LEU A 148 -12.31 -2.29 -7.51
CA LEU A 148 -13.03 -1.80 -6.33
C LEU A 148 -13.62 -0.41 -6.53
N ASN A 149 -12.91 0.48 -7.24
CA ASN A 149 -13.40 1.80 -7.59
C ASN A 149 -14.67 1.74 -8.46
N GLN A 150 -14.75 0.81 -9.41
CA GLN A 150 -15.95 0.65 -10.24
C GLN A 150 -17.17 0.26 -9.41
N TYR A 151 -17.01 -0.69 -8.49
CA TYR A 151 -18.09 -1.08 -7.59
C TYR A 151 -18.46 0.04 -6.62
N HIS A 152 -17.48 0.70 -6.06
CA HIS A 152 -17.73 1.79 -5.11
C HIS A 152 -18.39 3.00 -5.77
N ALA A 153 -18.02 3.35 -7.00
CA ALA A 153 -18.68 4.38 -7.80
C ALA A 153 -20.16 4.03 -8.05
N GLY A 154 -20.48 2.76 -8.31
CA GLY A 154 -21.86 2.28 -8.44
C GLY A 154 -22.70 2.53 -7.19
N GLU A 155 -22.12 2.43 -5.98
CA GLU A 155 -22.82 2.77 -4.74
C GLU A 155 -23.20 4.26 -4.64
N TYR A 156 -22.45 5.14 -5.33
CA TYR A 156 -22.75 6.57 -5.48
C TYR A 156 -23.69 6.87 -6.64
N GLY A 157 -24.15 5.82 -7.37
CA GLY A 157 -25.02 5.97 -8.54
C GLY A 157 -24.31 6.49 -9.79
N ILE A 158 -22.97 6.40 -9.83
CA ILE A 158 -22.13 6.83 -10.95
C ILE A 158 -22.20 5.78 -12.07
N ASN A 159 -22.41 6.22 -13.30
CA ASN A 159 -22.33 5.34 -14.47
C ASN A 159 -20.86 5.09 -14.85
N VAL A 160 -20.34 3.92 -14.50
CA VAL A 160 -18.95 3.52 -14.79
C VAL A 160 -18.64 3.34 -16.29
N GLU A 161 -19.66 3.21 -17.14
CA GLU A 161 -19.53 3.17 -18.60
C GLU A 161 -19.29 4.59 -19.18
N ASP A 162 -19.77 5.63 -18.49
CA ASP A 162 -19.43 7.01 -18.81
C ASP A 162 -18.07 7.37 -18.21
N LYS A 163 -17.04 7.32 -19.06
CA LYS A 163 -15.66 7.58 -18.63
C LYS A 163 -15.47 8.95 -18.01
N ILE A 164 -16.18 9.97 -18.49
CA ILE A 164 -16.05 11.35 -18.01
C ILE A 164 -16.63 11.44 -16.58
N GLU A 165 -17.82 10.87 -16.39
CA GLU A 165 -18.47 10.85 -15.08
C GLU A 165 -17.63 10.06 -14.06
N PHE A 166 -17.12 8.90 -14.46
CA PHE A 166 -16.31 8.05 -13.59
C PHE A 166 -14.97 8.71 -13.23
N GLU A 167 -14.24 9.28 -14.19
CA GLU A 167 -12.98 9.99 -13.93
C GLU A 167 -13.19 11.23 -13.04
N ASN A 168 -14.27 11.98 -13.25
CA ASN A 168 -14.63 13.10 -12.36
C ASN A 168 -14.89 12.62 -10.94
N TRP A 169 -15.59 11.49 -10.77
CA TRP A 169 -15.84 10.91 -9.46
C TRP A 169 -14.53 10.48 -8.81
N LEU A 170 -13.64 9.79 -9.52
CA LEU A 170 -12.32 9.38 -9.00
C LEU A 170 -11.50 10.58 -8.54
N THR A 171 -11.47 11.65 -9.34
CA THR A 171 -10.69 12.86 -9.04
C THR A 171 -11.24 13.61 -7.83
N THR A 172 -12.57 13.69 -7.69
CA THR A 172 -13.22 14.44 -6.61
C THR A 172 -13.27 13.68 -5.30
N HIS A 173 -13.39 12.35 -5.33
CA HIS A 173 -13.53 11.52 -4.14
C HIS A 173 -12.23 10.87 -3.71
N GLN A 174 -11.29 10.64 -4.63
CA GLN A 174 -9.96 10.06 -4.39
C GLN A 174 -10.03 8.81 -3.48
N PRO A 175 -10.83 7.78 -3.84
CA PRO A 175 -11.11 6.66 -2.95
C PRO A 175 -9.83 5.93 -2.52
N PHE A 176 -9.79 5.53 -1.25
CA PHE A 176 -8.70 4.78 -0.65
C PHE A 176 -9.23 3.48 -0.02
N HIS A 177 -8.92 2.36 -0.63
CA HIS A 177 -9.39 1.06 -0.14
C HIS A 177 -8.42 0.46 0.87
N TRP A 178 -8.62 0.76 2.14
CA TRP A 178 -7.82 0.24 3.26
C TRP A 178 -7.61 -1.27 3.20
N PHE A 179 -8.66 -2.01 2.85
CA PHE A 179 -8.65 -3.46 2.71
C PHE A 179 -7.57 -3.97 1.75
N VAL A 180 -7.21 -3.21 0.73
CA VAL A 180 -6.23 -3.59 -0.28
C VAL A 180 -4.89 -2.94 -0.02
N GLU A 181 -4.91 -1.63 0.22
CA GLU A 181 -3.70 -0.83 0.35
C GLU A 181 -2.84 -1.23 1.56
N PHE A 182 -3.49 -1.67 2.64
CA PHE A 182 -2.86 -2.13 3.87
C PHE A 182 -3.37 -3.51 4.29
N TYR A 183 -3.51 -4.42 3.31
CA TYR A 183 -4.03 -5.77 3.56
C TYR A 183 -3.26 -6.51 4.65
N SER A 184 -1.92 -6.40 4.65
CA SER A 184 -1.04 -7.04 5.66
C SER A 184 -1.34 -6.66 7.11
N ILE A 185 -1.98 -5.50 7.32
CA ILE A 185 -2.24 -4.96 8.65
C ILE A 185 -3.68 -5.26 9.10
N LEU A 186 -4.59 -5.37 8.13
CA LEU A 186 -6.04 -5.42 8.37
C LEU A 186 -6.67 -6.80 8.14
N ALA A 187 -5.93 -7.77 7.59
CA ALA A 187 -6.36 -9.14 7.28
C ALA A 187 -6.25 -10.10 8.46
#